data_8611d438ff1c8db3d7fd756df421c329
#
_entry.id   8611d438ff1c8db3d7fd756df421c329
#
_cell.length_a   1.000
_cell.length_b   1.000
_cell.length_c   1.000
_cell.angle_alpha   90.00
_cell.angle_beta   90.00
_cell.angle_gamma   90.00
#
_symmetry.space_group_name_H-M   'P 1'
#
loop_
_entity.id
_entity.type
_entity.pdbx_description
1 polymer ?
#
loop_
_entity_poly.entity_id
_entity_poly.type
_entity_poly.pdbx_seq_one_letter_code
_entity_poly.pdbx_strand_id
1 'polypeptide(L)'
;MPTLYLIPTPLADGTAPQVLPPTITEVVAATDAYFVENLRTARRFITELKTGRVIDETTIHLLDKDTPQADTRKQIQELMERKRNAGVMSEAGCPGVAAPGAVVVGMAHKLGWKVVPLVGPSSILLALMASGLNGQSFVFHGYLPIDRNDRGRALRFMEKEAQQRLQTQIFMETPYRNNQLMGDIIAQCQPETRMCVVCNITAPDAFVQTKTIREWKSQLPDLHKKPTVFLLL
;
A
#
# COMPACT_ATOMS: atom_id res chain seq x y z
N MET A 1 -24.09 -12.10 -12.23
CA MET A 1 -23.71 -10.86 -11.51
C MET A 1 -22.23 -10.65 -11.74
N PRO A 2 -21.78 -9.50 -12.24
CA PRO A 2 -20.36 -9.20 -12.41
C PRO A 2 -19.63 -9.18 -11.08
N THR A 3 -18.33 -9.48 -11.13
CA THR A 3 -17.47 -9.51 -9.96
C THR A 3 -16.36 -8.47 -10.13
N LEU A 4 -16.12 -7.67 -9.08
CA LEU A 4 -14.95 -6.82 -8.93
C LEU A 4 -13.93 -7.53 -8.05
N TYR A 5 -12.79 -7.87 -8.62
CA TYR A 5 -11.67 -8.46 -7.90
C TYR A 5 -10.69 -7.37 -7.43
N LEU A 6 -10.33 -7.37 -6.15
CA LEU A 6 -9.24 -6.55 -5.64
C LEU A 6 -7.97 -7.38 -5.71
N ILE A 7 -7.13 -7.08 -6.70
CA ILE A 7 -5.99 -7.91 -7.08
C ILE A 7 -4.71 -7.30 -6.50
N PRO A 8 -4.10 -7.90 -5.47
CA PRO A 8 -2.84 -7.42 -4.92
C PRO A 8 -1.69 -7.64 -5.91
N THR A 9 -0.72 -6.74 -5.83
CA THR A 9 0.52 -6.78 -6.61
C THR A 9 1.73 -6.97 -5.69
N PRO A 10 2.90 -7.41 -6.18
CA PRO A 10 4.11 -7.50 -5.37
C PRO A 10 4.50 -6.13 -4.80
N LEU A 11 5.15 -6.12 -3.63
CA LEU A 11 5.74 -4.91 -3.04
C LEU A 11 7.13 -4.62 -3.62
N ALA A 12 7.83 -5.64 -4.09
CA ALA A 12 9.14 -5.55 -4.71
C ALA A 12 9.13 -6.28 -6.06
N ASP A 13 9.88 -5.76 -7.02
CA ASP A 13 9.98 -6.35 -8.36
C ASP A 13 10.54 -7.78 -8.29
N GLY A 14 10.00 -8.67 -9.13
CA GLY A 14 10.46 -10.06 -9.26
C GLY A 14 10.07 -10.97 -8.08
N THR A 15 9.29 -10.51 -7.11
CA THR A 15 8.89 -11.32 -5.93
C THR A 15 7.51 -11.95 -6.07
N ALA A 16 6.80 -11.76 -7.17
CA ALA A 16 5.44 -12.27 -7.37
C ALA A 16 5.30 -13.77 -7.03
N PRO A 17 6.18 -14.69 -7.48
CA PRO A 17 6.05 -16.11 -7.18
C PRO A 17 6.16 -16.47 -5.68
N GLN A 18 6.85 -15.64 -4.89
CA GLN A 18 7.05 -15.86 -3.46
C GLN A 18 5.93 -15.27 -2.60
N VAL A 19 5.28 -14.18 -3.06
CA VAL A 19 4.37 -13.39 -2.23
C VAL A 19 2.91 -13.44 -2.66
N LEU A 20 2.61 -13.95 -3.87
CA LEU A 20 1.25 -14.04 -4.40
C LEU A 20 0.79 -15.49 -4.48
N PRO A 21 -0.45 -15.80 -4.03
CA PRO A 21 -1.06 -17.11 -4.26
C PRO A 21 -1.26 -17.39 -5.77
N PRO A 22 -1.19 -18.66 -6.21
CA PRO A 22 -1.46 -19.06 -7.60
C PRO A 22 -2.82 -18.60 -8.14
N THR A 23 -3.83 -18.48 -7.26
CA THR A 23 -5.17 -17.99 -7.60
C THR A 23 -5.18 -16.58 -8.22
N ILE A 24 -4.15 -15.77 -7.96
CA ILE A 24 -4.00 -14.44 -8.60
C ILE A 24 -3.88 -14.60 -10.11
N THR A 25 -3.02 -15.53 -10.56
CA THR A 25 -2.83 -15.81 -12.00
C THR A 25 -4.13 -16.27 -12.66
N GLU A 26 -4.87 -17.16 -12.00
CA GLU A 26 -6.15 -17.66 -12.49
C GLU A 26 -7.19 -16.53 -12.62
N VAL A 27 -7.33 -15.68 -11.60
CA VAL A 27 -8.25 -14.55 -11.61
C VAL A 27 -7.86 -13.54 -12.69
N VAL A 28 -6.58 -13.22 -12.81
CA VAL A 28 -6.10 -12.30 -13.87
C VAL A 28 -6.36 -12.89 -15.25
N ALA A 29 -6.15 -14.19 -15.46
CA ALA A 29 -6.49 -14.85 -16.73
C ALA A 29 -7.98 -14.76 -17.07
N ALA A 30 -8.88 -14.78 -16.08
CA ALA A 30 -10.33 -14.78 -16.25
C ALA A 30 -10.98 -13.38 -16.18
N THR A 31 -10.22 -12.31 -15.92
CA THR A 31 -10.77 -10.96 -15.75
C THR A 31 -10.71 -10.19 -17.08
N ASP A 32 -11.79 -9.50 -17.43
CA ASP A 32 -11.96 -8.87 -18.74
C ASP A 32 -11.38 -7.44 -18.81
N ALA A 33 -11.44 -6.69 -17.69
CA ALA A 33 -11.04 -5.29 -17.62
C ALA A 33 -10.37 -4.96 -16.29
N TYR A 34 -9.51 -3.93 -16.28
CA TYR A 34 -8.78 -3.53 -15.09
C TYR A 34 -8.85 -2.03 -14.87
N PHE A 35 -8.97 -1.64 -13.60
CA PHE A 35 -8.76 -0.30 -13.10
C PHE A 35 -7.40 -0.28 -12.40
N VAL A 36 -6.47 0.53 -12.89
CA VAL A 36 -5.07 0.49 -12.47
C VAL A 36 -4.54 1.87 -12.14
N GLU A 37 -3.72 1.96 -11.13
CA GLU A 37 -3.06 3.22 -10.73
C GLU A 37 -2.01 3.67 -11.75
N ASN A 38 -1.34 2.72 -12.40
CA ASN A 38 -0.30 2.98 -13.39
C ASN A 38 -0.35 1.91 -14.49
N LEU A 39 -0.54 2.36 -15.74
CA LEU A 39 -0.67 1.47 -16.90
C LEU A 39 0.59 0.63 -17.16
N ARG A 40 1.78 1.22 -17.01
CA ARG A 40 3.04 0.53 -17.28
C ARG A 40 3.30 -0.57 -16.27
N THR A 41 3.10 -0.29 -14.99
CA THR A 41 3.29 -1.25 -13.89
C THR A 41 2.30 -2.41 -14.00
N ALA A 42 1.03 -2.10 -14.27
CA ALA A 42 -0.01 -3.13 -14.43
C ALA A 42 0.26 -4.05 -15.64
N ARG A 43 0.62 -3.48 -16.80
CA ARG A 43 0.97 -4.28 -17.99
C ARG A 43 2.15 -5.21 -17.72
N ARG A 44 3.20 -4.70 -17.07
CA ARG A 44 4.36 -5.51 -16.68
C ARG A 44 3.97 -6.66 -15.77
N PHE A 45 3.15 -6.39 -14.75
CA PHE A 45 2.66 -7.40 -13.81
C PHE A 45 1.82 -8.48 -14.49
N ILE A 46 0.86 -8.11 -15.35
CA ILE A 46 0.03 -9.07 -16.11
C ILE A 46 0.92 -9.95 -17.02
N THR A 47 1.95 -9.35 -17.64
CA THR A 47 2.90 -10.11 -18.46
C THR A 47 3.71 -11.11 -17.62
N GLU A 48 4.19 -10.69 -16.46
CA GLU A 48 4.98 -11.51 -15.53
C GLU A 48 4.20 -12.75 -15.08
N LEU A 49 2.89 -12.65 -14.92
CA LEU A 49 2.03 -13.76 -14.53
C LEU A 49 1.86 -14.84 -15.64
N LYS A 50 2.30 -14.57 -16.88
CA LYS A 50 2.24 -15.52 -18.01
C LYS A 50 0.85 -16.15 -18.22
N THR A 51 -0.19 -15.35 -18.11
CA THR A 51 -1.59 -15.81 -18.22
C THR A 51 -2.01 -16.24 -19.63
N GLY A 52 -1.17 -16.03 -20.64
CA GLY A 52 -1.49 -16.23 -22.05
C GLY A 52 -2.37 -15.13 -22.67
N ARG A 53 -2.72 -14.10 -21.90
CA ARG A 53 -3.51 -12.96 -22.41
C ARG A 53 -2.66 -12.04 -23.30
N VAL A 54 -3.29 -11.57 -24.37
CA VAL A 54 -2.73 -10.50 -25.22
C VAL A 54 -3.04 -9.17 -24.54
N ILE A 55 -2.01 -8.46 -24.09
CA ILE A 55 -2.16 -7.21 -23.31
C ILE A 55 -2.85 -6.11 -24.10
N ASP A 56 -2.59 -6.01 -25.40
CA ASP A 56 -3.20 -4.99 -26.26
C ASP A 56 -4.69 -5.18 -26.46
N GLU A 57 -5.21 -6.40 -26.25
CA GLU A 57 -6.65 -6.72 -26.28
C GLU A 57 -7.33 -6.53 -24.92
N THR A 58 -6.55 -6.30 -23.87
CA THR A 58 -7.06 -6.14 -22.50
C THR A 58 -7.52 -4.71 -22.25
N THR A 59 -8.76 -4.54 -21.80
CA THR A 59 -9.27 -3.23 -21.42
C THR A 59 -8.66 -2.77 -20.09
N ILE A 60 -7.87 -1.68 -20.13
CA ILE A 60 -7.23 -1.13 -18.93
C ILE A 60 -7.63 0.34 -18.78
N HIS A 61 -8.28 0.66 -17.67
CA HIS A 61 -8.69 2.02 -17.28
C HIS A 61 -7.72 2.58 -16.25
N LEU A 62 -7.24 3.80 -16.48
CA LEU A 62 -6.42 4.50 -15.48
C LEU A 62 -7.31 4.94 -14.31
N LEU A 63 -6.81 4.74 -13.10
CA LEU A 63 -7.43 5.13 -11.85
C LEU A 63 -6.38 5.78 -10.95
N ASP A 64 -6.04 7.02 -11.25
CA ASP A 64 -5.13 7.81 -10.44
C ASP A 64 -5.88 8.90 -9.66
N LYS A 65 -5.14 9.74 -8.93
CA LYS A 65 -5.70 10.84 -8.12
C LYS A 65 -6.40 11.91 -8.97
N ASP A 66 -6.06 12.01 -10.25
CA ASP A 66 -6.55 13.03 -11.17
C ASP A 66 -7.71 12.50 -12.03
N THR A 67 -8.01 11.20 -11.96
CA THR A 67 -9.09 10.56 -12.73
C THR A 67 -10.46 11.02 -12.24
N PRO A 68 -11.31 11.64 -13.10
CA PRO A 68 -12.64 12.06 -12.71
C PRO A 68 -13.53 10.87 -12.29
N GLN A 69 -14.21 11.00 -11.16
CA GLN A 69 -15.12 9.94 -10.68
C GLN A 69 -16.26 9.63 -11.66
N ALA A 70 -16.68 10.61 -12.46
CA ALA A 70 -17.71 10.44 -13.48
C ALA A 70 -17.27 9.45 -14.57
N ASP A 71 -16.01 9.52 -15.01
CA ASP A 71 -15.45 8.62 -16.02
C ASP A 71 -15.36 7.20 -15.49
N THR A 72 -14.86 7.03 -14.26
CA THR A 72 -14.82 5.73 -13.57
C THR A 72 -16.21 5.13 -13.43
N ARG A 73 -17.21 5.94 -13.08
CA ARG A 73 -18.61 5.50 -12.97
C ARG A 73 -19.15 5.01 -14.30
N LYS A 74 -18.93 5.74 -15.39
CA LYS A 74 -19.35 5.36 -16.74
C LYS A 74 -18.72 4.02 -17.14
N GLN A 75 -17.41 3.87 -16.95
CA GLN A 75 -16.68 2.64 -17.27
C GLN A 75 -17.21 1.41 -16.51
N ILE A 76 -17.50 1.55 -15.21
CA ILE A 76 -18.10 0.48 -14.42
C ILE A 76 -19.51 0.14 -14.92
N GLN A 77 -20.33 1.13 -15.24
CA GLN A 77 -21.68 0.90 -15.77
C GLN A 77 -21.65 0.15 -17.10
N GLU A 78 -20.76 0.52 -18.02
CA GLU A 78 -20.58 -0.19 -19.30
C GLU A 78 -20.18 -1.65 -19.11
N LEU A 79 -19.26 -1.93 -18.17
CA LEU A 79 -18.88 -3.30 -17.84
C LEU A 79 -20.03 -4.10 -17.21
N MET A 80 -20.85 -3.45 -16.37
CA MET A 80 -22.04 -4.05 -15.78
C MET A 80 -23.05 -4.48 -16.85
N GLU A 81 -23.37 -3.59 -17.79
CA GLU A 81 -24.29 -3.86 -18.90
C GLU A 81 -23.82 -5.03 -19.76
N ARG A 82 -22.52 -5.14 -19.96
CA ARG A 82 -21.88 -6.25 -20.70
C ARG A 82 -21.66 -7.51 -19.85
N LYS A 83 -22.06 -7.53 -18.59
CA LYS A 83 -21.86 -8.63 -17.63
C LYS A 83 -20.41 -9.09 -17.52
N ARG A 84 -19.45 -8.15 -17.62
CA ARG A 84 -18.02 -8.43 -17.57
C ARG A 84 -17.45 -8.23 -16.18
N ASN A 85 -16.52 -9.10 -15.79
CA ASN A 85 -15.75 -8.95 -14.55
C ASN A 85 -14.69 -7.86 -14.70
N ALA A 86 -14.34 -7.24 -13.56
CA ALA A 86 -13.28 -6.25 -13.50
C ALA A 86 -12.29 -6.53 -12.34
N GLY A 87 -11.06 -6.09 -12.50
CA GLY A 87 -10.04 -6.11 -11.47
C GLY A 87 -9.60 -4.69 -11.09
N VAL A 88 -9.21 -4.49 -9.84
CA VAL A 88 -8.53 -3.28 -9.37
C VAL A 88 -7.11 -3.67 -8.96
N MET A 89 -6.10 -2.94 -9.45
CA MET A 89 -4.69 -3.13 -9.10
C MET A 89 -4.08 -1.81 -8.68
N SER A 90 -3.32 -1.81 -7.59
CA SER A 90 -2.43 -0.70 -7.20
C SER A 90 -1.03 -0.88 -7.80
N GLU A 91 -0.15 0.10 -7.65
CA GLU A 91 1.25 -0.05 -8.05
C GLU A 91 1.98 -1.10 -7.21
N ALA A 92 1.68 -1.17 -5.90
CA ALA A 92 2.28 -2.14 -4.99
C ALA A 92 1.31 -2.53 -3.86
N GLY A 93 1.20 -3.80 -3.57
CA GLY A 93 0.42 -4.32 -2.44
C GLY A 93 -1.09 -4.38 -2.71
N CYS A 94 -1.88 -4.15 -1.67
CA CYS A 94 -3.33 -4.30 -1.68
C CYS A 94 -4.03 -3.06 -2.26
N PRO A 95 -4.83 -3.17 -3.32
CA PRO A 95 -5.59 -2.04 -3.86
C PRO A 95 -6.62 -1.52 -2.85
N GLY A 96 -6.82 -0.20 -2.84
CA GLY A 96 -7.72 0.46 -1.88
C GLY A 96 -7.15 0.69 -0.49
N VAL A 97 -5.92 0.23 -0.21
CA VAL A 97 -5.18 0.49 1.04
C VAL A 97 -4.01 1.40 0.74
N ALA A 98 -4.09 2.66 1.15
CA ALA A 98 -3.12 3.71 0.82
C ALA A 98 -2.91 3.92 -0.70
N ALA A 99 -3.87 3.49 -1.51
CA ALA A 99 -3.84 3.53 -2.97
C ALA A 99 -5.24 3.82 -3.52
N PRO A 100 -5.38 4.30 -4.78
CA PRO A 100 -6.67 4.41 -5.44
C PRO A 100 -7.37 3.05 -5.51
N GLY A 101 -8.69 3.04 -5.46
CA GLY A 101 -9.47 1.79 -5.52
C GLY A 101 -10.75 1.89 -4.73
N ALA A 102 -10.77 2.60 -3.61
CA ALA A 102 -11.94 2.78 -2.78
C ALA A 102 -13.15 3.36 -3.55
N VAL A 103 -12.90 4.23 -4.51
CA VAL A 103 -13.94 4.82 -5.38
C VAL A 103 -14.62 3.76 -6.22
N VAL A 104 -13.84 2.89 -6.88
CA VAL A 104 -14.36 1.78 -7.72
C VAL A 104 -15.13 0.79 -6.85
N VAL A 105 -14.60 0.44 -5.68
CA VAL A 105 -15.26 -0.46 -4.73
C VAL A 105 -16.60 0.12 -4.26
N GLY A 106 -16.62 1.41 -3.88
CA GLY A 106 -17.85 2.07 -3.47
C GLY A 106 -18.92 2.12 -4.58
N MET A 107 -18.50 2.30 -5.83
CA MET A 107 -19.41 2.26 -6.98
C MET A 107 -19.91 0.84 -7.27
N ALA A 108 -19.02 -0.16 -7.18
CA ALA A 108 -19.39 -1.57 -7.35
C ALA A 108 -20.47 -1.99 -6.34
N HIS A 109 -20.32 -1.63 -5.08
CA HIS A 109 -21.34 -1.87 -4.05
C HIS A 109 -22.68 -1.20 -4.39
N LYS A 110 -22.67 0.08 -4.84
CA LYS A 110 -23.90 0.79 -5.23
C LYS A 110 -24.62 0.16 -6.42
N LEU A 111 -23.88 -0.47 -7.34
CA LEU A 111 -24.40 -1.14 -8.52
C LEU A 111 -24.69 -2.63 -8.29
N GLY A 112 -24.52 -3.14 -7.09
CA GLY A 112 -24.81 -4.54 -6.74
C GLY A 112 -23.80 -5.56 -7.29
N TRP A 113 -22.54 -5.15 -7.57
CA TRP A 113 -21.50 -6.09 -7.93
C TRP A 113 -21.06 -6.94 -6.74
N LYS A 114 -20.62 -8.16 -7.02
CA LYS A 114 -19.87 -8.94 -6.04
C LYS A 114 -18.45 -8.36 -5.92
N VAL A 115 -18.05 -7.98 -4.72
CA VAL A 115 -16.66 -7.49 -4.44
C VAL A 115 -15.89 -8.61 -3.77
N VAL A 116 -14.73 -8.98 -4.36
CA VAL A 116 -13.89 -10.09 -3.87
C VAL A 116 -12.47 -9.61 -3.67
N PRO A 117 -12.05 -9.35 -2.41
CA PRO A 117 -10.65 -9.10 -2.10
C PRO A 117 -9.85 -10.40 -2.22
N LEU A 118 -8.71 -10.34 -2.88
CA LEU A 118 -7.79 -11.46 -2.99
C LEU A 118 -6.65 -11.34 -1.97
N VAL A 119 -6.13 -12.48 -1.55
CA VAL A 119 -5.01 -12.55 -0.59
C VAL A 119 -3.72 -12.07 -1.25
N GLY A 120 -2.97 -11.21 -0.57
CA GLY A 120 -1.68 -10.73 -1.05
C GLY A 120 -0.94 -9.85 -0.04
N PRO A 121 0.27 -9.38 -0.37
CA PRO A 121 1.12 -8.66 0.56
C PRO A 121 0.60 -7.25 0.85
N SER A 122 0.73 -6.83 2.12
CA SER A 122 0.52 -5.45 2.58
C SER A 122 1.74 -5.01 3.35
N SER A 123 2.41 -3.93 2.90
CA SER A 123 3.57 -3.38 3.60
C SER A 123 3.22 -2.95 5.04
N ILE A 124 2.01 -2.45 5.26
CA ILE A 124 1.53 -1.99 6.56
C ILE A 124 1.42 -3.16 7.54
N LEU A 125 0.74 -4.24 7.14
CA LEU A 125 0.55 -5.42 7.99
C LEU A 125 1.85 -6.21 8.18
N LEU A 126 2.66 -6.38 7.14
CA LEU A 126 3.96 -7.02 7.25
C LEU A 126 4.91 -6.25 8.17
N ALA A 127 4.90 -4.91 8.08
CA ALA A 127 5.66 -4.06 8.99
C ALA A 127 5.20 -4.23 10.45
N LEU A 128 3.88 -4.21 10.69
CA LEU A 128 3.33 -4.42 12.02
C LEU A 128 3.69 -5.81 12.59
N MET A 129 3.55 -6.87 11.80
CA MET A 129 3.94 -8.23 12.19
C MET A 129 5.42 -8.32 12.59
N ALA A 130 6.29 -7.66 11.84
CA ALA A 130 7.74 -7.72 12.05
C ALA A 130 8.25 -6.77 13.13
N SER A 131 7.45 -5.80 13.58
CA SER A 131 7.88 -4.72 14.47
C SER A 131 8.09 -5.14 15.92
N GLY A 132 7.40 -6.18 16.40
CA GLY A 132 7.35 -6.52 17.82
C GLY A 132 6.60 -5.49 18.68
N LEU A 133 5.82 -4.59 18.06
CA LEU A 133 4.96 -3.61 18.72
C LEU A 133 3.52 -4.17 18.89
N ASN A 134 2.60 -3.36 19.44
CA ASN A 134 1.24 -3.83 19.70
C ASN A 134 0.45 -4.01 18.39
N GLY A 135 0.12 -5.25 18.05
CA GLY A 135 -0.67 -5.61 16.87
C GLY A 135 -2.19 -5.66 17.09
N GLN A 136 -2.67 -5.49 18.34
CA GLN A 136 -4.12 -5.47 18.64
C GLN A 136 -4.73 -4.07 18.56
N SER A 137 -3.91 -3.05 18.81
CA SER A 137 -4.31 -1.66 18.72
C SER A 137 -3.29 -0.90 17.90
N PHE A 138 -3.68 -0.46 16.71
CA PHE A 138 -2.81 0.29 15.81
C PHE A 138 -3.61 1.26 14.95
N VAL A 139 -2.95 2.31 14.48
CA VAL A 139 -3.50 3.30 13.55
C VAL A 139 -2.51 3.52 12.41
N PHE A 140 -3.02 3.53 11.19
CA PHE A 140 -2.27 3.91 10.01
C PHE A 140 -2.63 5.36 9.62
N HIS A 141 -1.63 6.24 9.60
CA HIS A 141 -1.78 7.67 9.33
C HIS A 141 -1.49 8.06 7.87
N GLY A 142 -0.99 7.12 7.05
CA GLY A 142 -0.55 7.43 5.70
C GLY A 142 0.71 8.28 5.69
N TYR A 143 0.73 9.28 4.78
CA TYR A 143 1.83 10.23 4.65
C TYR A 143 1.70 11.38 5.65
N LEU A 144 2.81 11.75 6.26
CA LEU A 144 2.83 12.89 7.18
C LEU A 144 2.88 14.23 6.42
N PRO A 145 2.53 15.36 7.08
CA PRO A 145 2.58 16.68 6.47
C PRO A 145 3.95 17.03 5.90
N ILE A 146 3.96 17.71 4.74
CA ILE A 146 5.19 18.14 4.06
C ILE A 146 5.85 19.29 4.86
N ASP A 147 5.05 20.20 5.42
CA ASP A 147 5.57 21.27 6.28
C ASP A 147 6.23 20.69 7.53
N ARG A 148 7.43 21.17 7.84
CA ARG A 148 8.23 20.65 8.95
C ARG A 148 7.60 20.86 10.32
N ASN A 149 6.95 22.01 10.54
CA ASN A 149 6.32 22.31 11.82
C ASN A 149 5.06 21.46 12.02
N ASP A 150 4.25 21.29 10.97
CA ASP A 150 3.06 20.44 11.00
C ASP A 150 3.45 18.99 11.19
N ARG A 151 4.49 18.51 10.51
CA ARG A 151 5.04 17.16 10.68
C ARG A 151 5.55 16.95 12.11
N GLY A 152 6.24 17.92 12.69
CA GLY A 152 6.67 17.86 14.09
C GLY A 152 5.50 17.80 15.07
N ARG A 153 4.42 18.55 14.80
CA ARG A 153 3.17 18.46 15.60
C ARG A 153 2.53 17.07 15.49
N ALA A 154 2.44 16.53 14.27
CA ALA A 154 1.89 15.19 14.03
C ALA A 154 2.72 14.11 14.77
N LEU A 155 4.05 14.15 14.71
CA LEU A 155 4.92 13.22 15.41
C LEU A 155 4.70 13.24 16.93
N ARG A 156 4.67 14.44 17.55
CA ARG A 156 4.39 14.56 19.00
C ARG A 156 2.99 14.08 19.38
N PHE A 157 2.00 14.33 18.52
CA PHE A 157 0.65 13.84 18.73
C PHE A 157 0.60 12.30 18.70
N MET A 158 1.20 11.68 17.67
CA MET A 158 1.25 10.24 17.54
C MET A 158 2.00 9.58 18.71
N GLU A 159 3.12 10.14 19.15
CA GLU A 159 3.85 9.64 20.31
C GLU A 159 3.01 9.68 21.58
N LYS A 160 2.27 10.77 21.80
CA LYS A 160 1.34 10.88 22.93
C LYS A 160 0.23 9.83 22.88
N GLU A 161 -0.39 9.63 21.70
CA GLU A 161 -1.43 8.60 21.52
C GLU A 161 -0.86 7.19 21.73
N ALA A 162 0.35 6.93 21.22
CA ALA A 162 1.05 5.67 21.44
C ALA A 162 1.21 5.35 22.92
N GLN A 163 1.73 6.30 23.70
CA GLN A 163 1.96 6.13 25.14
C GLN A 163 0.67 6.01 25.95
N GLN A 164 -0.33 6.86 25.67
CA GLN A 164 -1.57 6.89 26.44
C GLN A 164 -2.49 5.70 26.17
N ARG A 165 -2.50 5.19 24.92
CA ARG A 165 -3.41 4.12 24.50
C ARG A 165 -2.73 2.78 24.28
N LEU A 166 -1.41 2.70 24.43
CA LEU A 166 -0.59 1.54 24.04
C LEU A 166 -0.90 1.13 22.58
N GLN A 167 -1.01 2.11 21.70
CA GLN A 167 -1.46 1.95 20.31
C GLN A 167 -0.31 2.22 19.35
N THR A 168 0.02 1.24 18.51
CA THR A 168 1.06 1.39 17.49
C THR A 168 0.64 2.41 16.42
N GLN A 169 1.45 3.42 16.21
CA GLN A 169 1.26 4.46 15.20
C GLN A 169 2.08 4.11 13.97
N ILE A 170 1.42 3.87 12.83
CA ILE A 170 2.05 3.46 11.56
C ILE A 170 1.94 4.60 10.56
N PHE A 171 3.03 4.97 9.91
CA PHE A 171 3.05 6.02 8.91
C PHE A 171 4.17 5.81 7.90
N MET A 172 4.13 6.57 6.82
CA MET A 172 5.13 6.49 5.76
C MET A 172 5.43 7.86 5.16
N GLU A 173 6.47 7.91 4.35
CA GLU A 173 6.85 9.06 3.56
C GLU A 173 7.26 8.60 2.15
N THR A 174 7.36 9.54 1.23
CA THR A 174 7.90 9.23 -0.09
C THR A 174 9.38 8.83 0.02
N PRO A 175 9.87 7.90 -0.81
CA PRO A 175 11.23 7.37 -0.70
C PRO A 175 12.34 8.43 -0.69
N TYR A 176 12.10 9.58 -1.33
CA TYR A 176 13.08 10.68 -1.39
C TYR A 176 13.20 11.48 -0.09
N ARG A 177 12.19 11.42 0.79
CA ARG A 177 12.14 12.19 2.05
C ARG A 177 12.32 11.33 3.30
N ASN A 178 12.54 10.04 3.17
CA ASN A 178 12.67 9.12 4.32
C ASN A 178 13.81 9.51 5.26
N ASN A 179 14.99 9.90 4.74
CA ASN A 179 16.11 10.33 5.58
C ASN A 179 15.78 11.63 6.36
N GLN A 180 15.05 12.56 5.72
CA GLN A 180 14.59 13.77 6.40
C GLN A 180 13.58 13.45 7.50
N LEU A 181 12.59 12.58 7.21
CA LEU A 181 11.61 12.14 8.19
C LEU A 181 12.29 11.45 9.38
N MET A 182 13.27 10.58 9.13
CA MET A 182 14.07 9.93 10.18
C MET A 182 14.72 10.96 11.11
N GLY A 183 15.34 12.01 10.55
CA GLY A 183 15.92 13.11 11.32
C GLY A 183 14.88 13.89 12.14
N ASP A 184 13.70 14.13 11.58
CA ASP A 184 12.62 14.83 12.29
C ASP A 184 12.06 13.97 13.45
N ILE A 185 11.92 12.65 13.27
CA ILE A 185 11.51 11.73 14.35
C ILE A 185 12.51 11.79 15.51
N ILE A 186 13.81 11.68 15.22
CA ILE A 186 14.87 11.77 16.23
C ILE A 186 14.84 13.09 16.98
N ALA A 187 14.50 14.19 16.30
CA ALA A 187 14.46 15.52 16.90
C ALA A 187 13.18 15.79 17.72
N GLN A 188 12.07 15.11 17.41
CA GLN A 188 10.76 15.43 17.98
C GLN A 188 10.29 14.42 19.04
N CYS A 189 10.71 13.15 18.92
CA CYS A 189 10.28 12.09 19.82
C CYS A 189 11.21 11.92 21.03
N GLN A 190 10.68 11.35 22.11
CA GLN A 190 11.40 11.09 23.34
C GLN A 190 12.42 9.97 23.17
N PRO A 191 13.55 10.00 23.89
CA PRO A 191 14.62 9.01 23.74
C PRO A 191 14.21 7.55 23.98
N GLU A 192 13.24 7.31 24.85
CA GLU A 192 12.78 5.95 25.21
C GLU A 192 11.64 5.42 24.33
N THR A 193 11.05 6.26 23.48
CA THR A 193 10.04 5.83 22.52
C THR A 193 10.63 4.79 21.58
N ARG A 194 9.92 3.67 21.42
CA ARG A 194 10.34 2.61 20.51
C ARG A 194 9.88 2.94 19.08
N MET A 195 10.79 2.77 18.14
CA MET A 195 10.50 2.95 16.72
C MET A 195 11.00 1.75 15.92
N CYS A 196 10.12 1.20 15.10
CA CYS A 196 10.47 0.23 14.07
C CYS A 196 10.62 0.93 12.72
N VAL A 197 11.69 0.60 12.00
CA VAL A 197 11.93 0.99 10.61
C VAL A 197 11.88 -0.27 9.76
N VAL A 198 10.98 -0.28 8.77
CA VAL A 198 10.79 -1.39 7.84
C VAL A 198 11.02 -0.87 6.43
N CYS A 199 12.10 -1.26 5.82
CA CYS A 199 12.57 -0.78 4.52
C CYS A 199 12.63 -1.93 3.53
N ASN A 200 12.21 -1.70 2.28
CA ASN A 200 12.21 -2.66 1.18
C ASN A 200 11.58 -4.03 1.53
N ILE A 201 10.48 -4.02 2.31
CA ILE A 201 9.84 -5.26 2.77
C ILE A 201 9.52 -6.18 1.57
N THR A 202 9.77 -7.47 1.70
CA THR A 202 9.72 -8.53 0.68
C THR A 202 10.85 -8.52 -0.36
N ALA A 203 11.67 -7.50 -0.44
CA ALA A 203 12.84 -7.50 -1.31
C ALA A 203 14.02 -8.28 -0.67
N PRO A 204 15.00 -8.75 -1.45
CA PRO A 204 16.19 -9.44 -0.92
C PRO A 204 17.02 -8.61 0.07
N ASP A 205 16.98 -7.28 -0.07
CA ASP A 205 17.65 -6.31 0.81
C ASP A 205 16.72 -5.71 1.87
N ALA A 206 15.64 -6.42 2.21
CA ALA A 206 14.72 -5.99 3.24
C ALA A 206 15.42 -5.77 4.58
N PHE A 207 15.10 -4.63 5.21
CA PHE A 207 15.64 -4.26 6.51
C PHE A 207 14.51 -4.01 7.48
N VAL A 208 14.54 -4.68 8.63
CA VAL A 208 13.55 -4.52 9.71
C VAL A 208 14.29 -4.42 11.03
N GLN A 209 14.10 -3.32 11.74
CA GLN A 209 14.71 -3.15 13.05
C GLN A 209 13.87 -2.25 13.95
N THR A 210 13.68 -2.69 15.20
CA THR A 210 13.04 -1.93 16.28
C THR A 210 14.09 -1.56 17.32
N LYS A 211 14.20 -0.26 17.59
CA LYS A 211 15.09 0.34 18.58
C LYS A 211 14.39 1.49 19.29
N THR A 212 14.94 1.93 20.42
CA THR A 212 14.57 3.22 20.99
C THR A 212 15.10 4.38 20.13
N ILE A 213 14.47 5.54 20.24
CA ILE A 213 14.94 6.77 19.55
C ILE A 213 16.39 7.08 19.91
N ARG A 214 16.77 6.85 21.17
CA ARG A 214 18.15 7.01 21.64
C ARG A 214 19.14 6.14 20.87
N GLU A 215 18.82 4.87 20.68
CA GLU A 215 19.65 3.92 19.92
C GLU A 215 19.71 4.28 18.44
N TRP A 216 18.59 4.69 17.83
CA TRP A 216 18.57 5.16 16.44
C TRP A 216 19.45 6.37 16.22
N LYS A 217 19.49 7.30 17.18
CA LYS A 217 20.34 8.50 17.10
C LYS A 217 21.84 8.19 16.95
N SER A 218 22.29 7.05 17.47
CA SER A 218 23.70 6.63 17.39
C SER A 218 24.08 6.07 16.02
N GLN A 219 23.11 5.50 15.28
CA GLN A 219 23.36 4.87 13.98
C GLN A 219 22.09 4.93 13.11
N LEU A 220 22.05 5.89 12.19
CA LEU A 220 20.95 6.08 11.26
C LEU A 220 21.15 5.22 10.00
N PRO A 221 20.10 4.51 9.53
CA PRO A 221 20.14 3.83 8.24
C PRO A 221 20.03 4.85 7.10
N ASP A 222 20.59 4.52 5.94
CA ASP A 222 20.31 5.25 4.70
C ASP A 222 19.04 4.69 4.04
N LEU A 223 17.98 5.49 4.07
CA LEU A 223 16.66 5.18 3.53
C LEU A 223 16.36 5.92 2.22
N HIS A 224 17.37 6.59 1.63
CA HIS A 224 17.17 7.36 0.40
C HIS A 224 16.71 6.46 -0.76
N LYS A 225 15.62 6.85 -1.41
CA LYS A 225 14.98 6.12 -2.52
C LYS A 225 14.51 4.69 -2.20
N LYS A 226 14.32 4.38 -0.92
CA LYS A 226 13.87 3.06 -0.48
C LYS A 226 12.44 3.15 0.10
N PRO A 227 11.48 2.36 -0.38
CA PRO A 227 10.15 2.28 0.24
C PRO A 227 10.29 1.89 1.72
N THR A 228 9.72 2.70 2.61
CA THR A 228 9.88 2.53 4.06
C THR A 228 8.57 2.78 4.80
N VAL A 229 8.29 1.94 5.78
CA VAL A 229 7.20 2.10 6.76
C VAL A 229 7.82 2.33 8.13
N PHE A 230 7.29 3.29 8.86
CA PHE A 230 7.70 3.63 10.22
C PHE A 230 6.59 3.29 11.20
N LEU A 231 6.96 2.76 12.37
CA LEU A 231 6.03 2.45 13.44
C LEU A 231 6.56 2.97 14.77
N LEU A 232 5.71 3.62 15.58
CA LEU A 232 6.04 4.13 16.92
C LEU A 232 5.16 3.50 17.99
N LEU A 233 5.75 3.20 19.16
CA LEU A 233 5.05 2.83 20.40
C LEU A 233 5.86 3.18 21.64
#